data_c6d16f11c5a7c99cdc70b082ebd7a039
#
_entry.id   c6d16f11c5a7c99cdc70b082ebd7a039
#
_cell.length_a   1.000
_cell.length_b   1.000
_cell.length_c   1.000
_cell.angle_alpha   90.00
_cell.angle_beta   90.00
_cell.angle_gamma   90.00
#
_symmetry.space_group_name_H-M   'P 1'
#
loop_
_entity.id
_entity.type
_entity.pdbx_description
1 polymer ?
#
loop_
_entity_poly.entity_id
_entity_poly.type
_entity_poly.pdbx_seq_one_letter_code
_entity_poly.pdbx_strand_id
1 'polypeptide(L)'
;MFGGSKHIADYDYHVQKAGGDSNAFTNNDYTNYYITIPAPNIETALWLESDRMLALDFSQKSLDVQRNVVIEEFKQRYFNNPYGDIWLKLRPLAYKVHPYQWPTIGKNIDHIAGASLEEVEDFFHRFYAPDNAILSISGNITDEKALELVKKWFGDIK
;
A
#
# COMPACT_ATOMS: atom_id res chain seq x y z
N MET A 1 -3.85 2.98 4.54
CA MET A 1 -4.40 2.14 3.45
C MET A 1 -5.90 2.37 3.42
N PHE A 2 -6.53 2.46 2.25
CA PHE A 2 -8.00 2.47 2.21
C PHE A 2 -8.49 1.17 2.83
N GLY A 3 -9.41 1.24 3.80
CA GLY A 3 -9.75 0.11 4.68
C GLY A 3 -10.59 -1.00 4.04
N GLY A 4 -10.86 -0.93 2.73
CA GLY A 4 -11.64 -1.94 2.02
C GLY A 4 -11.67 -1.72 0.50
N SER A 5 -12.35 -2.62 -0.18
CA SER A 5 -12.66 -2.55 -1.59
C SER A 5 -14.18 -2.49 -1.80
N LYS A 6 -14.60 -2.41 -3.07
CA LYS A 6 -16.03 -2.54 -3.43
C LYS A 6 -16.64 -3.89 -3.04
N HIS A 7 -15.80 -4.91 -2.88
CA HIS A 7 -16.24 -6.28 -2.56
C HIS A 7 -15.94 -6.68 -1.12
N ILE A 8 -14.91 -6.08 -0.52
CA ILE A 8 -14.42 -6.44 0.81
C ILE A 8 -14.42 -5.19 1.68
N ALA A 9 -15.38 -5.11 2.60
CA ALA A 9 -15.56 -3.94 3.46
C ALA A 9 -14.45 -3.78 4.52
N ASP A 10 -13.87 -4.90 4.99
CA ASP A 10 -12.85 -4.93 6.03
C ASP A 10 -11.80 -6.00 5.71
N TYR A 11 -10.69 -5.55 5.17
CA TYR A 11 -9.54 -6.38 4.82
C TYR A 11 -8.92 -7.07 6.05
N ASP A 12 -8.72 -6.30 7.12
CA ASP A 12 -8.03 -6.79 8.31
C ASP A 12 -8.83 -7.88 9.03
N TYR A 13 -10.16 -7.78 9.02
CA TYR A 13 -11.04 -8.83 9.55
C TYR A 13 -10.78 -10.18 8.89
N HIS A 14 -10.66 -10.23 7.57
CA HIS A 14 -10.42 -11.47 6.84
C HIS A 14 -9.03 -12.04 7.10
N VAL A 15 -8.00 -11.20 7.18
CA VAL A 15 -6.65 -11.62 7.54
C VAL A 15 -6.63 -12.24 8.94
N GLN A 16 -7.18 -11.53 9.93
CA GLN A 16 -7.22 -12.00 11.33
C GLN A 16 -8.05 -13.28 11.49
N LYS A 17 -9.19 -13.37 10.82
CA LYS A 17 -10.03 -14.58 10.83
C LYS A 17 -9.31 -15.79 10.26
N ALA A 18 -8.43 -15.60 9.30
CA ALA A 18 -7.58 -16.65 8.73
C ALA A 18 -6.31 -16.92 9.57
N GLY A 19 -6.15 -16.26 10.73
CA GLY A 19 -5.00 -16.42 11.62
C GLY A 19 -3.74 -15.76 11.09
N GLY A 20 -3.88 -14.76 10.21
CA GLY A 20 -2.79 -14.03 9.60
C GLY A 20 -2.53 -12.67 10.25
N ASP A 21 -1.43 -12.07 9.83
CA ASP A 21 -1.05 -10.69 10.09
C ASP A 21 -0.61 -10.03 8.79
N SER A 22 -0.87 -8.74 8.63
CA SER A 22 -0.54 -7.99 7.42
C SER A 22 0.11 -6.67 7.75
N ASN A 23 1.02 -6.23 6.89
CA ASN A 23 1.60 -4.90 6.98
C ASN A 23 2.08 -4.43 5.61
N ALA A 24 2.54 -3.18 5.55
CA ALA A 24 3.13 -2.61 4.34
C ALA A 24 4.21 -1.57 4.69
N PHE A 25 5.15 -1.37 3.78
CA PHE A 25 6.07 -0.24 3.85
C PHE A 25 6.32 0.32 2.45
N THR A 26 6.67 1.60 2.41
CA THR A 26 7.02 2.32 1.18
C THR A 26 8.41 2.92 1.31
N ASN A 27 9.25 2.69 0.31
CA ASN A 27 10.50 3.42 0.13
C ASN A 27 10.44 4.28 -1.15
N ASN A 28 11.57 4.79 -1.60
CA ASN A 28 11.61 5.69 -2.76
C ASN A 28 11.26 5.01 -4.10
N ASP A 29 11.38 3.67 -4.18
CA ASP A 29 11.34 2.92 -5.43
C ASP A 29 10.13 1.99 -5.50
N TYR A 30 9.64 1.48 -4.37
CA TYR A 30 8.51 0.55 -4.35
C TYR A 30 7.71 0.62 -3.04
N THR A 31 6.48 0.12 -3.10
CA THR A 31 5.67 -0.23 -1.94
C THR A 31 5.60 -1.75 -1.83
N ASN A 32 5.92 -2.28 -0.66
CA ASN A 32 5.79 -3.71 -0.36
C ASN A 32 4.61 -3.92 0.57
N TYR A 33 3.72 -4.81 0.18
CA TYR A 33 2.63 -5.32 0.99
C TYR A 33 2.94 -6.77 1.32
N TYR A 34 2.71 -7.19 2.55
CA TYR A 34 2.95 -8.58 2.93
C TYR A 34 1.92 -9.09 3.92
N ILE A 35 1.62 -10.36 3.79
CA ILE A 35 0.74 -11.11 4.69
C ILE A 35 1.52 -12.33 5.16
N THR A 36 1.54 -12.54 6.46
CA THR A 36 1.95 -13.81 7.07
C THR A 36 0.70 -14.54 7.51
N ILE A 37 0.50 -15.77 7.01
CA ILE A 37 -0.73 -16.52 7.21
C ILE A 37 -0.42 -18.02 7.33
N PRO A 38 -1.17 -18.82 8.11
CA PRO A 38 -1.03 -20.27 8.11
C PRO A 38 -1.19 -20.86 6.71
N ALA A 39 -0.30 -21.79 6.32
CA ALA A 39 -0.26 -22.36 4.98
C ALA A 39 -1.61 -22.89 4.45
N PRO A 40 -2.48 -23.54 5.25
CA PRO A 40 -3.81 -23.95 4.79
C PRO A 40 -4.71 -22.80 4.33
N ASN A 41 -4.45 -21.58 4.78
CA ASN A 41 -5.28 -20.39 4.53
C ASN A 41 -4.66 -19.43 3.49
N ILE A 42 -3.62 -19.85 2.78
CA ILE A 42 -2.90 -19.00 1.79
C ILE A 42 -3.84 -18.46 0.70
N GLU A 43 -4.86 -19.19 0.34
CA GLU A 43 -5.84 -18.76 -0.67
C GLU A 43 -6.57 -17.47 -0.24
N THR A 44 -6.82 -17.30 1.07
CA THR A 44 -7.40 -16.06 1.61
C THR A 44 -6.48 -14.86 1.32
N ALA A 45 -5.17 -15.01 1.50
CA ALA A 45 -4.22 -13.93 1.21
C ALA A 45 -4.23 -13.56 -0.29
N LEU A 46 -4.21 -14.55 -1.18
CA LEU A 46 -4.23 -14.31 -2.63
C LEU A 46 -5.54 -13.68 -3.10
N TRP A 47 -6.67 -14.10 -2.53
CA TRP A 47 -7.96 -13.47 -2.78
C TRP A 47 -7.97 -11.99 -2.36
N LEU A 48 -7.52 -11.68 -1.15
CA LEU A 48 -7.48 -10.32 -0.62
C LEU A 48 -6.56 -9.40 -1.46
N GLU A 49 -5.39 -9.90 -1.85
CA GLU A 49 -4.43 -9.13 -2.63
C GLU A 49 -4.91 -8.91 -4.08
N SER A 50 -5.56 -9.90 -4.69
CA SER A 50 -6.15 -9.74 -6.02
C SER A 50 -7.30 -8.74 -6.03
N ASP A 51 -8.16 -8.76 -5.01
CA ASP A 51 -9.26 -7.81 -4.88
C ASP A 51 -8.75 -6.37 -4.66
N ARG A 52 -7.69 -6.20 -3.88
CA ARG A 52 -7.03 -4.91 -3.69
C ARG A 52 -6.48 -4.33 -5.00
N MET A 53 -6.01 -5.15 -5.93
CA MET A 53 -5.59 -4.72 -7.27
C MET A 53 -6.77 -4.34 -8.18
N LEU A 54 -7.92 -5.00 -8.00
CA LEU A 54 -9.06 -4.83 -8.89
C LEU A 54 -10.00 -3.70 -8.51
N ALA A 55 -10.24 -3.51 -7.22
CA ALA A 55 -11.48 -2.86 -6.79
C ALA A 55 -11.37 -2.04 -5.51
N LEU A 56 -10.30 -1.28 -5.32
CA LEU A 56 -10.24 -0.33 -4.20
C LEU A 56 -11.46 0.59 -4.19
N ASP A 57 -12.00 0.84 -3.01
CA ASP A 57 -13.10 1.80 -2.84
C ASP A 57 -12.54 3.22 -2.71
N PHE A 58 -12.60 3.96 -3.82
CA PHE A 58 -12.24 5.36 -3.86
C PHE A 58 -13.47 6.20 -3.53
N SER A 59 -13.53 6.67 -2.28
CA SER A 59 -14.56 7.61 -1.86
C SER A 59 -13.93 8.85 -1.22
N GLN A 60 -14.61 10.00 -1.37
CA GLN A 60 -14.16 11.24 -0.75
C GLN A 60 -14.01 11.08 0.77
N LYS A 61 -14.91 10.35 1.40
CA LYS A 61 -14.87 10.06 2.83
C LYS A 61 -13.62 9.28 3.22
N SER A 62 -13.30 8.23 2.47
CA SER A 62 -12.09 7.42 2.72
C SER A 62 -10.83 8.25 2.53
N LEU A 63 -10.78 9.07 1.49
CA LEU A 63 -9.67 9.97 1.22
C LEU A 63 -9.47 10.97 2.37
N ASP A 64 -10.53 11.61 2.85
CA ASP A 64 -10.45 12.61 3.93
C ASP A 64 -9.94 11.98 5.24
N VAL A 65 -10.39 10.77 5.55
CA VAL A 65 -9.88 10.02 6.71
C VAL A 65 -8.40 9.72 6.55
N GLN A 66 -7.98 9.17 5.40
CA GLN A 66 -6.58 8.80 5.17
C GLN A 66 -5.65 10.01 5.11
N ARG A 67 -6.07 11.14 4.54
CA ARG A 67 -5.29 12.38 4.59
C ARG A 67 -4.98 12.79 6.03
N ASN A 68 -5.98 12.77 6.90
CA ASN A 68 -5.79 13.14 8.31
C ASN A 68 -4.82 12.18 9.02
N VAL A 69 -4.93 10.88 8.77
CA VAL A 69 -3.99 9.88 9.32
C VAL A 69 -2.57 10.16 8.85
N VAL A 70 -2.37 10.38 7.54
CA VAL A 70 -1.04 10.64 6.96
C VAL A 70 -0.47 11.98 7.45
N ILE A 71 -1.30 13.02 7.62
CA ILE A 71 -0.87 14.31 8.18
C ILE A 71 -0.39 14.13 9.63
N GLU A 72 -1.11 13.38 10.45
CA GLU A 72 -0.69 13.11 11.83
C GLU A 72 0.58 12.26 11.88
N GLU A 73 0.73 11.27 10.99
CA GLU A 73 1.96 10.51 10.85
C GLU A 73 3.15 11.41 10.46
N PHE A 74 2.94 12.35 9.52
CA PHE A 74 3.95 13.32 9.12
C PHE A 74 4.41 14.17 10.31
N LYS A 75 3.45 14.71 11.10
CA LYS A 75 3.76 15.50 12.28
C LYS A 75 4.53 14.69 13.33
N GLN A 76 4.09 13.47 13.61
CA GLN A 76 4.76 12.57 14.55
C GLN A 76 6.20 12.29 14.12
N ARG A 77 6.42 12.01 12.84
CA ARG A 77 7.73 11.64 12.30
C ARG A 77 8.71 12.81 12.26
N TYR A 78 8.24 14.00 11.87
CA TYR A 78 9.12 15.12 11.54
C TYR A 78 9.07 16.29 12.52
N PHE A 79 7.98 16.52 13.22
CA PHE A 79 7.80 17.71 14.07
C PHE A 79 7.78 17.39 15.56
N ASN A 80 7.28 16.24 15.95
CA ASN A 80 7.12 15.89 17.36
C ASN A 80 8.37 15.21 17.96
N ASN A 81 9.42 15.00 17.17
CA ASN A 81 10.66 14.41 17.62
C ASN A 81 11.84 15.39 17.48
N PRO A 82 12.75 15.48 18.47
CA PRO A 82 13.98 16.22 18.31
C PRO A 82 14.75 15.76 17.07
N TYR A 83 15.19 16.71 16.26
CA TYR A 83 15.89 16.44 14.98
C TYR A 83 15.09 15.65 13.94
N GLY A 84 13.78 15.48 14.11
CA GLY A 84 12.94 14.72 13.18
C GLY A 84 12.95 15.28 11.76
N ASP A 85 13.14 16.60 11.61
CA ASP A 85 13.16 17.31 10.34
C ASP A 85 14.49 17.25 9.57
N ILE A 86 15.52 16.58 10.07
CA ILE A 86 16.84 16.47 9.43
C ILE A 86 16.69 16.05 7.95
N TRP A 87 15.94 14.99 7.69
CA TRP A 87 15.78 14.48 6.34
C TRP A 87 14.99 15.41 5.41
N LEU A 88 14.04 16.19 5.95
CA LEU A 88 13.33 17.21 5.17
C LEU A 88 14.28 18.30 4.69
N LYS A 89 15.31 18.61 5.44
CA LYS A 89 16.31 19.63 5.12
C LYS A 89 17.47 19.09 4.30
N LEU A 90 17.95 17.87 4.61
CA LEU A 90 19.12 17.27 3.98
C LEU A 90 18.85 16.80 2.55
N ARG A 91 17.71 16.16 2.30
CA ARG A 91 17.38 15.64 0.96
C ARG A 91 17.39 16.69 -0.15
N PRO A 92 16.78 17.89 0.00
CA PRO A 92 16.87 18.96 -1.01
C PRO A 92 18.28 19.53 -1.21
N LEU A 93 19.18 19.34 -0.24
CA LEU A 93 20.59 19.73 -0.40
C LEU A 93 21.35 18.72 -1.26
N ALA A 94 21.08 17.42 -1.07
CA ALA A 94 21.71 16.34 -1.80
C ALA A 94 21.14 16.16 -3.22
N TYR A 95 19.83 16.26 -3.37
CA TYR A 95 19.12 16.05 -4.64
C TYR A 95 18.45 17.35 -5.11
N LYS A 96 18.89 17.91 -6.24
CA LYS A 96 18.36 19.17 -6.77
C LYS A 96 17.24 18.98 -7.78
N VAL A 97 17.25 17.88 -8.51
CA VAL A 97 16.29 17.57 -9.60
C VAL A 97 15.59 16.24 -9.37
N HIS A 98 16.30 15.27 -8.81
CA HIS A 98 15.78 13.91 -8.63
C HIS A 98 14.63 13.89 -7.61
N PRO A 99 13.57 13.07 -7.82
CA PRO A 99 12.44 12.94 -6.89
C PRO A 99 12.80 12.54 -5.46
N TYR A 100 14.01 11.99 -5.21
CA TYR A 100 14.48 11.68 -3.86
C TYR A 100 14.71 12.90 -2.97
N GLN A 101 14.54 14.11 -3.49
CA GLN A 101 14.64 15.35 -2.73
C GLN A 101 13.56 15.50 -1.64
N TRP A 102 12.45 14.75 -1.71
CA TRP A 102 11.41 14.72 -0.68
C TRP A 102 11.14 13.31 -0.16
N PRO A 103 10.58 13.19 1.06
CA PRO A 103 10.23 11.88 1.62
C PRO A 103 9.00 11.27 0.96
N THR A 104 8.90 9.95 1.06
CA THR A 104 7.81 9.15 0.47
C THR A 104 6.42 9.50 1.00
N ILE A 105 6.34 9.97 2.25
CA ILE A 105 5.07 10.36 2.89
C ILE A 105 4.48 11.67 2.29
N GLY A 106 5.30 12.46 1.61
CA GLY A 106 4.89 13.73 1.03
C GLY A 106 5.93 14.84 1.27
N LYS A 107 5.88 15.88 0.47
CA LYS A 107 6.83 17.00 0.54
C LYS A 107 6.61 17.86 1.79
N ASN A 108 5.38 18.12 2.13
CA ASN A 108 4.92 18.87 3.31
C ASN A 108 3.44 18.57 3.57
N ILE A 109 2.90 19.11 4.65
CA ILE A 109 1.49 18.91 5.05
C ILE A 109 0.51 19.41 3.98
N ASP A 110 0.77 20.57 3.37
CA ASP A 110 -0.11 21.15 2.36
C ASP A 110 -0.18 20.27 1.11
N HIS A 111 0.94 19.63 0.74
CA HIS A 111 0.99 18.66 -0.36
C HIS A 111 0.11 17.43 -0.08
N ILE A 112 0.10 16.92 1.15
CA ILE A 112 -0.74 15.81 1.56
C ILE A 112 -2.22 16.24 1.62
N ALA A 113 -2.49 17.40 2.21
CA ALA A 113 -3.84 17.94 2.34
C ALA A 113 -4.49 18.27 1.00
N GLY A 114 -3.69 18.69 0.03
CA GLY A 114 -4.13 19.07 -1.33
C GLY A 114 -4.39 17.90 -2.28
N ALA A 115 -4.02 16.67 -1.93
CA ALA A 115 -4.22 15.52 -2.82
C ALA A 115 -5.71 15.32 -3.12
N SER A 116 -6.08 15.30 -4.40
CA SER A 116 -7.46 15.07 -4.84
C SER A 116 -7.78 13.58 -4.98
N LEU A 117 -9.06 13.25 -5.03
CA LEU A 117 -9.50 11.88 -5.28
C LEU A 117 -9.06 11.41 -6.67
N GLU A 118 -9.18 12.28 -7.68
CA GLU A 118 -8.78 12.02 -9.05
C GLU A 118 -7.28 11.69 -9.15
N GLU A 119 -6.42 12.46 -8.49
CA GLU A 119 -4.96 12.19 -8.46
C GLU A 119 -4.64 10.83 -7.82
N VAL A 120 -5.37 10.45 -6.76
CA VAL A 120 -5.18 9.16 -6.09
C VAL A 120 -5.67 8.00 -6.96
N GLU A 121 -6.82 8.14 -7.63
CA GLU A 121 -7.33 7.16 -8.58
C GLU A 121 -6.40 6.99 -9.78
N ASP A 122 -5.96 8.08 -10.39
CA ASP A 122 -5.01 8.06 -11.51
C ASP A 122 -3.70 7.39 -11.14
N PHE A 123 -3.17 7.71 -9.96
CA PHE A 123 -1.96 7.05 -9.45
C PHE A 123 -2.17 5.54 -9.27
N PHE A 124 -3.28 5.14 -8.70
CA PHE A 124 -3.59 3.72 -8.53
C PHE A 124 -3.68 3.01 -9.88
N HIS A 125 -4.49 3.49 -10.81
CA HIS A 125 -4.65 2.89 -12.12
C HIS A 125 -3.36 2.83 -12.93
N ARG A 126 -2.46 3.78 -12.71
CA ARG A 126 -1.16 3.84 -13.40
C ARG A 126 -0.15 2.85 -12.84
N PHE A 127 -0.15 2.60 -11.53
CA PHE A 127 0.95 1.89 -10.87
C PHE A 127 0.54 0.56 -10.21
N TYR A 128 -0.75 0.35 -9.95
CA TYR A 128 -1.25 -0.85 -9.27
C TYR A 128 -1.85 -1.84 -10.28
N ALA A 129 -1.01 -2.32 -11.18
CA ALA A 129 -1.38 -3.32 -12.17
C ALA A 129 -0.42 -4.52 -12.10
N PRO A 130 -0.85 -5.73 -12.51
CA PRO A 130 -0.01 -6.93 -12.45
C PRO A 130 1.29 -6.84 -13.22
N ASP A 131 1.34 -6.08 -14.31
CA ASP A 131 2.53 -5.84 -15.11
C ASP A 131 3.57 -4.93 -14.44
N ASN A 132 3.17 -4.24 -13.38
CA ASN A 132 4.04 -3.42 -12.51
C ASN A 132 4.17 -3.99 -11.09
N ALA A 133 3.92 -5.29 -10.90
CA ALA A 133 3.95 -5.95 -9.61
C ALA A 133 4.82 -7.22 -9.63
N ILE A 134 5.44 -7.50 -8.49
CA ILE A 134 6.14 -8.76 -8.24
C ILE A 134 5.42 -9.46 -7.09
N LEU A 135 4.90 -10.65 -7.34
CA LEU A 135 4.31 -11.50 -6.31
C LEU A 135 5.35 -12.53 -5.86
N SER A 136 5.67 -12.53 -4.57
CA SER A 136 6.55 -13.52 -3.94
C SER A 136 5.76 -14.34 -2.92
N ILE A 137 5.85 -15.66 -3.03
CA ILE A 137 5.21 -16.61 -2.11
C ILE A 137 6.29 -17.49 -1.50
N SER A 138 6.31 -17.60 -0.18
CA SER A 138 7.25 -18.45 0.54
C SER A 138 6.56 -19.18 1.67
N GLY A 139 6.80 -20.46 1.82
CA GLY A 139 6.22 -21.27 2.90
C GLY A 139 5.99 -22.74 2.52
N ASN A 140 5.13 -23.41 3.28
CA ASN A 140 4.79 -24.81 3.04
C ASN A 140 3.70 -24.95 1.96
N ILE A 141 4.10 -24.74 0.71
CA ILE A 141 3.27 -24.87 -0.49
C ILE A 141 4.14 -25.35 -1.65
N THR A 142 3.59 -26.19 -2.54
CA THR A 142 4.31 -26.59 -3.76
C THR A 142 4.19 -25.53 -4.84
N ASP A 143 5.15 -25.50 -5.77
CA ASP A 143 5.16 -24.54 -6.89
C ASP A 143 3.90 -24.68 -7.76
N GLU A 144 3.46 -25.93 -8.02
CA GLU A 144 2.27 -26.21 -8.82
C GLU A 144 1.01 -25.64 -8.15
N LYS A 145 0.87 -25.83 -6.83
CA LYS A 145 -0.29 -25.30 -6.09
C LYS A 145 -0.26 -23.77 -6.00
N ALA A 146 0.91 -23.19 -5.79
CA ALA A 146 1.08 -21.75 -5.80
C ALA A 146 0.66 -21.16 -7.16
N LEU A 147 1.15 -21.75 -8.27
CA LEU A 147 0.81 -21.30 -9.62
C LEU A 147 -0.68 -21.47 -9.96
N GLU A 148 -1.31 -22.56 -9.53
CA GLU A 148 -2.76 -22.78 -9.67
C GLU A 148 -3.54 -21.63 -9.00
N LEU A 149 -3.22 -21.33 -7.74
CA LEU A 149 -3.90 -20.28 -6.98
C LEU A 149 -3.64 -18.89 -7.55
N VAL A 150 -2.41 -18.59 -7.97
CA VAL A 150 -2.09 -17.32 -8.62
C VAL A 150 -2.88 -17.15 -9.91
N LYS A 151 -2.94 -18.17 -10.76
CA LYS A 151 -3.77 -18.12 -11.97
C LYS A 151 -5.24 -17.93 -11.68
N LYS A 152 -5.75 -18.57 -10.63
CA LYS A 152 -7.16 -18.45 -10.20
C LYS A 152 -7.52 -17.02 -9.81
N TRP A 153 -6.66 -16.35 -9.05
CA TRP A 153 -6.99 -15.06 -8.43
C TRP A 153 -6.49 -13.85 -9.22
N PHE A 154 -5.39 -13.98 -9.95
CA PHE A 154 -4.77 -12.88 -10.70
C PHE A 154 -4.86 -13.04 -12.22
N GLY A 155 -5.26 -14.20 -12.73
CA GLY A 155 -5.21 -14.51 -14.17
C GLY A 155 -6.09 -13.62 -15.05
N ASP A 156 -7.18 -13.11 -14.53
CA ASP A 156 -8.15 -12.27 -15.25
C ASP A 156 -7.93 -10.75 -15.02
N ILE A 157 -6.95 -10.37 -14.19
CA ILE A 157 -6.62 -8.96 -13.96
C ILE A 157 -5.85 -8.43 -15.18
N LYS A 158 -6.39 -7.38 -15.78
CA LYS A 158 -5.82 -6.72 -16.97
C LYS A 158 -5.00 -5.50 -16.58
#